data_f0c28d928430584665f1dee37a901c7a
#
_entry.id   f0c28d928430584665f1dee37a901c7a
#
_cell.length_a   1.000
_cell.length_b   1.000
_cell.length_c   1.000
_cell.angle_alpha   90.00
_cell.angle_beta   90.00
_cell.angle_gamma   90.00
#
_symmetry.space_group_name_H-M   'P 1'
#
loop_
_entity.id
_entity.type
_entity.pdbx_description
1 polymer ?
#
loop_
_entity_poly.entity_id
_entity_poly.type
_entity_poly.pdbx_seq_one_letter_code
_entity_poly.pdbx_strand_id
1 'polypeptide(L)'
;MFEHVIRTPFDMKPVFTQCENPKFNANETDLEIQAQKKIELDNLGPDIWFETDVAKEEKLAERTAAILGLFNQHDDYQLFTECNSIKDLGLAIEDDVVIMHRGKLEACFVAFPSSWNAGEKVGKTLNELHEPIADNEALVRASEGIMRAMSSGQSFHRYTWGISSLSGYSNHPSYERPDFDSLDDLTFRVEHERTATVIKDTTAVFLIHVDIYPLKEVLKTDFGLIKDSIDSMSDNVLEYKNLNKVKELMSEYILST
;
A
#
# COMPACT_ATOMS: atom_id res chain seq x y z
N MET A 1 7.43 -3.78 18.96
CA MET A 1 7.65 -4.48 17.67
C MET A 1 7.43 -3.55 16.48
N PHE A 2 6.44 -2.66 16.52
CA PHE A 2 6.04 -1.78 15.40
C PHE A 2 6.49 -0.31 15.53
N GLU A 3 7.52 -0.01 16.31
CA GLU A 3 8.05 1.36 16.50
C GLU A 3 8.50 2.04 15.20
N HIS A 4 8.93 1.25 14.20
CA HIS A 4 9.32 1.77 12.88
C HIS A 4 8.10 2.04 11.97
N VAL A 5 6.93 1.52 12.32
CA VAL A 5 5.67 1.65 11.56
C VAL A 5 4.78 2.75 12.15
N ILE A 6 4.63 2.73 13.49
CA ILE A 6 3.69 3.58 14.21
C ILE A 6 4.43 4.83 14.70
N ARG A 7 3.89 6.00 14.38
CA ARG A 7 4.42 7.29 14.82
C ARG A 7 3.56 7.91 15.90
N THR A 8 4.22 8.54 16.85
CA THR A 8 3.59 9.33 17.90
C THR A 8 4.32 10.66 18.07
N PRO A 9 3.68 11.81 17.88
CA PRO A 9 2.29 11.95 17.42
C PRO A 9 2.09 11.45 15.98
N PHE A 10 0.85 11.03 15.67
CA PHE A 10 0.47 10.64 14.32
C PHE A 10 0.59 11.81 13.34
N ASP A 11 1.11 11.56 12.16
CA ASP A 11 1.26 12.56 11.13
C ASP A 11 0.93 11.97 9.75
N MET A 12 0.04 12.61 9.01
CA MET A 12 -0.31 12.25 7.62
C MET A 12 0.76 12.64 6.60
N LYS A 13 1.84 13.33 7.01
CA LYS A 13 2.92 13.69 6.08
C LYS A 13 3.58 12.45 5.48
N PRO A 14 3.80 12.46 4.17
CA PRO A 14 4.54 11.41 3.52
C PRO A 14 6.03 11.52 3.90
N VAL A 15 6.48 10.69 4.83
CA VAL A 15 7.91 10.62 5.15
C VAL A 15 8.49 9.40 4.44
N PHE A 16 9.22 9.66 3.37
CA PHE A 16 9.98 8.66 2.65
C PHE A 16 11.42 8.61 3.15
N THR A 17 11.89 7.41 3.41
CA THR A 17 13.30 7.14 3.73
C THR A 17 13.98 6.63 2.47
N GLN A 18 15.10 7.23 2.10
CA GLN A 18 15.89 6.74 0.97
C GLN A 18 16.49 5.37 1.32
N CYS A 19 16.45 4.45 0.37
CA CYS A 19 17.10 3.14 0.47
C CYS A 19 17.97 2.88 -0.78
N GLU A 20 19.07 2.13 -0.58
CA GLU A 20 20.02 1.88 -1.67
C GLU A 20 19.49 0.86 -2.67
N ASN A 21 18.78 -0.16 -2.22
CA ASN A 21 18.16 -1.16 -3.09
C ASN A 21 16.84 -1.61 -2.43
N PRO A 22 15.68 -1.34 -3.02
CA PRO A 22 14.44 -1.92 -2.55
C PRO A 22 14.51 -3.43 -2.76
N LYS A 23 14.69 -4.18 -1.68
CA LYS A 23 14.52 -5.63 -1.74
C LYS A 23 13.04 -5.91 -1.93
N PHE A 24 12.72 -6.58 -3.01
CA PHE A 24 11.39 -7.12 -3.26
C PHE A 24 11.36 -8.56 -2.77
N ASN A 25 10.27 -8.98 -2.14
CA ASN A 25 10.12 -10.36 -1.68
C ASN A 25 9.75 -11.30 -2.85
N ALA A 26 10.41 -11.19 -3.97
CA ALA A 26 10.14 -12.04 -5.13
C ALA A 26 10.71 -13.47 -5.00
N ASN A 27 11.56 -13.73 -4.01
CA ASN A 27 12.27 -15.00 -3.91
C ASN A 27 11.61 -16.05 -3.01
N GLU A 28 10.67 -15.62 -2.19
CA GLU A 28 9.84 -16.49 -1.37
C GLU A 28 8.39 -16.09 -1.65
N THR A 29 7.94 -16.40 -2.86
CA THR A 29 6.55 -16.10 -3.22
C THR A 29 5.66 -16.91 -2.30
N ASP A 30 4.99 -16.24 -1.38
CA ASP A 30 3.99 -16.87 -0.53
C ASP A 30 2.83 -17.32 -1.43
N LEU A 31 2.70 -18.65 -1.57
CA LEU A 31 1.66 -19.26 -2.38
C LEU A 31 0.26 -18.88 -1.89
N GLU A 32 0.11 -18.56 -0.59
CA GLU A 32 -1.15 -18.11 -0.01
C GLU A 32 -1.48 -16.69 -0.53
N ILE A 33 -0.52 -15.76 -0.52
CA ILE A 33 -0.69 -14.41 -1.06
C ILE A 33 -1.05 -14.46 -2.55
N GLN A 34 -0.34 -15.29 -3.33
CA GLN A 34 -0.66 -15.44 -4.76
C GLN A 34 -2.05 -16.04 -5.00
N ALA A 35 -2.45 -17.04 -4.21
CA ALA A 35 -3.79 -17.60 -4.28
C ALA A 35 -4.84 -16.54 -3.95
N GLN A 36 -4.59 -15.74 -2.94
CA GLN A 36 -5.49 -14.64 -2.54
C GLN A 36 -5.60 -13.58 -3.64
N LYS A 37 -4.50 -13.17 -4.28
CA LYS A 37 -4.53 -12.25 -5.41
C LYS A 37 -5.38 -12.75 -6.58
N LYS A 38 -5.34 -14.06 -6.86
CA LYS A 38 -6.20 -14.68 -7.88
C LYS A 38 -7.68 -14.62 -7.49
N ILE A 39 -7.99 -14.86 -6.21
CA ILE A 39 -9.37 -14.75 -5.69
C ILE A 39 -9.87 -13.31 -5.85
N GLU A 40 -9.06 -12.31 -5.45
CA GLU A 40 -9.43 -10.91 -5.61
C GLU A 40 -9.62 -10.53 -7.10
N LEU A 41 -8.77 -11.05 -7.98
CA LEU A 41 -8.90 -10.84 -9.42
C LEU A 41 -10.20 -11.42 -9.98
N ASP A 42 -10.59 -12.61 -9.54
CA ASP A 42 -11.82 -13.26 -9.97
C ASP A 42 -13.07 -12.54 -9.43
N ASN A 43 -12.99 -11.99 -8.22
CA ASN A 43 -14.10 -11.29 -7.56
C ASN A 43 -14.29 -9.85 -8.07
N LEU A 44 -13.20 -9.11 -8.23
CA LEU A 44 -13.20 -7.65 -8.44
C LEU A 44 -12.81 -7.24 -9.87
N GLY A 45 -12.09 -8.11 -10.59
CA GLY A 45 -11.76 -7.88 -12.00
C GLY A 45 -11.12 -6.50 -12.27
N PRO A 46 -11.77 -5.64 -13.08
CA PRO A 46 -11.20 -4.36 -13.48
C PRO A 46 -11.07 -3.33 -12.34
N ASP A 47 -11.65 -3.58 -11.17
CA ASP A 47 -11.54 -2.67 -10.03
C ASP A 47 -10.16 -2.73 -9.38
N ILE A 48 -9.39 -3.79 -9.61
CA ILE A 48 -8.06 -3.98 -9.01
C ILE A 48 -6.91 -3.87 -10.01
N TRP A 49 -7.16 -3.90 -11.32
CA TRP A 49 -6.08 -3.75 -12.28
C TRP A 49 -6.53 -3.02 -13.55
N PHE A 50 -5.60 -2.29 -14.15
CA PHE A 50 -5.76 -1.72 -15.49
C PHE A 50 -4.41 -1.33 -16.09
N GLU A 51 -4.42 -1.14 -17.41
CA GLU A 51 -3.34 -0.53 -18.18
C GLU A 51 -3.97 0.42 -19.21
N THR A 52 -3.48 1.65 -19.25
CA THR A 52 -3.85 2.59 -20.31
C THR A 52 -3.20 2.20 -21.64
N ASP A 53 -3.66 2.77 -22.74
CA ASP A 53 -3.02 2.58 -24.04
C ASP A 53 -1.58 3.12 -24.03
N VAL A 54 -1.31 4.23 -23.32
CA VAL A 54 0.04 4.75 -23.11
C VAL A 54 0.94 3.73 -22.41
N ALA A 55 0.44 3.08 -21.37
CA ALA A 55 1.22 2.06 -20.64
C ALA A 55 1.58 0.87 -21.53
N LYS A 56 0.64 0.43 -22.38
CA LYS A 56 0.85 -0.67 -23.34
C LYS A 56 1.83 -0.28 -24.46
N GLU A 57 1.64 0.88 -25.09
CA GLU A 57 2.50 1.36 -26.18
C GLU A 57 3.95 1.57 -25.71
N GLU A 58 4.15 2.12 -24.52
CA GLU A 58 5.48 2.33 -23.92
C GLU A 58 6.02 1.11 -23.17
N LYS A 59 5.26 -0.01 -23.12
CA LYS A 59 5.63 -1.28 -22.47
C LYS A 59 6.05 -1.08 -21.02
N LEU A 60 5.27 -0.32 -20.25
CA LEU A 60 5.64 0.08 -18.90
C LEU A 60 5.72 -1.11 -17.95
N ALA A 61 4.83 -2.10 -18.08
CA ALA A 61 4.86 -3.31 -17.26
C ALA A 61 6.13 -4.14 -17.51
N GLU A 62 6.49 -4.39 -18.79
CA GLU A 62 7.71 -5.11 -19.17
C GLU A 62 8.98 -4.40 -18.64
N ARG A 63 9.04 -3.07 -18.79
CA ARG A 63 10.16 -2.26 -18.28
C ARG A 63 10.26 -2.32 -16.77
N THR A 64 9.11 -2.27 -16.08
CA THR A 64 9.06 -2.39 -14.63
C THR A 64 9.55 -3.76 -14.20
N ALA A 65 9.06 -4.83 -14.81
CA ALA A 65 9.51 -6.19 -14.52
C ALA A 65 11.03 -6.34 -14.71
N ALA A 66 11.60 -5.77 -15.78
CA ALA A 66 13.04 -5.80 -16.01
C ALA A 66 13.83 -5.08 -14.90
N ILE A 67 13.37 -3.92 -14.44
CA ILE A 67 14.01 -3.18 -13.33
C ILE A 67 13.91 -3.96 -12.02
N LEU A 68 12.75 -4.54 -11.71
CA LEU A 68 12.56 -5.37 -10.52
C LEU A 68 13.47 -6.62 -10.55
N GLY A 69 13.61 -7.26 -11.71
CA GLY A 69 14.53 -8.38 -11.91
C GLY A 69 15.99 -8.02 -11.64
N LEU A 70 16.43 -6.81 -12.04
CA LEU A 70 17.78 -6.32 -11.75
C LEU A 70 18.08 -6.13 -10.25
N PHE A 71 17.07 -5.73 -9.48
CA PHE A 71 17.22 -5.55 -8.04
C PHE A 71 17.27 -6.87 -7.27
N ASN A 72 16.67 -7.93 -7.78
CA ASN A 72 16.55 -9.19 -7.06
C ASN A 72 17.76 -10.11 -7.18
N GLN A 73 18.71 -9.90 -8.08
CA GLN A 73 19.99 -10.62 -8.23
C GLN A 73 19.96 -12.17 -8.03
N HIS A 74 18.78 -12.81 -8.08
CA HIS A 74 18.60 -14.24 -7.87
C HIS A 74 18.14 -14.94 -9.14
N ASP A 75 18.32 -16.27 -9.17
CA ASP A 75 18.11 -17.18 -10.31
C ASP A 75 16.69 -17.17 -10.93
N ASP A 76 15.72 -16.46 -10.31
CA ASP A 76 14.36 -16.28 -10.80
C ASP A 76 14.14 -15.14 -11.80
N TYR A 77 15.22 -14.68 -12.45
CA TYR A 77 15.13 -13.70 -13.54
C TYR A 77 14.11 -14.08 -14.63
N GLN A 78 13.82 -15.38 -14.78
CA GLN A 78 12.81 -15.88 -15.71
C GLN A 78 11.39 -15.41 -15.39
N LEU A 79 10.99 -15.31 -14.13
CA LEU A 79 9.66 -14.84 -13.73
C LEU A 79 9.34 -13.46 -14.29
N PHE A 80 10.34 -12.58 -14.36
CA PHE A 80 10.16 -11.21 -14.82
C PHE A 80 10.26 -11.07 -16.35
N THR A 81 10.88 -11.99 -17.06
CA THR A 81 10.98 -11.95 -18.53
C THR A 81 9.70 -12.36 -19.24
N GLU A 82 8.78 -13.00 -18.54
CA GLU A 82 7.47 -13.44 -19.06
C GLU A 82 6.33 -12.47 -18.76
N CYS A 83 6.59 -11.39 -17.98
CA CYS A 83 5.58 -10.37 -17.67
C CYS A 83 5.38 -9.42 -18.84
N ASN A 84 4.29 -9.60 -19.59
CA ASN A 84 3.94 -8.78 -20.75
C ASN A 84 2.83 -7.75 -20.44
N SER A 85 2.26 -7.79 -19.23
CA SER A 85 1.20 -6.90 -18.76
C SER A 85 1.37 -6.60 -17.28
N ILE A 86 0.69 -5.55 -16.79
CA ILE A 86 0.64 -5.26 -15.37
C ILE A 86 -0.04 -6.38 -14.58
N LYS A 87 -0.97 -7.09 -15.20
CA LYS A 87 -1.64 -8.25 -14.61
C LYS A 87 -0.66 -9.40 -14.38
N ASP A 88 0.18 -9.71 -15.37
CA ASP A 88 1.21 -10.74 -15.23
C ASP A 88 2.19 -10.38 -14.12
N LEU A 89 2.65 -9.12 -14.10
CA LEU A 89 3.56 -8.63 -13.06
C LEU A 89 2.93 -8.68 -11.67
N GLY A 90 1.69 -8.21 -11.52
CA GLY A 90 0.98 -8.20 -10.23
C GLY A 90 0.70 -9.59 -9.67
N LEU A 91 0.54 -10.60 -10.54
CA LEU A 91 0.38 -12.00 -10.13
C LEU A 91 1.72 -12.72 -9.89
N ALA A 92 2.82 -12.19 -10.41
CA ALA A 92 4.15 -12.79 -10.27
C ALA A 92 4.86 -12.41 -8.96
N ILE A 93 4.44 -11.32 -8.29
CA ILE A 93 5.05 -10.82 -7.06
C ILE A 93 4.01 -10.69 -5.95
N GLU A 94 4.47 -10.66 -4.70
CA GLU A 94 3.58 -10.49 -3.54
C GLU A 94 3.04 -9.06 -3.42
N ASP A 95 3.84 -8.09 -3.80
CA ASP A 95 3.47 -6.68 -3.70
C ASP A 95 2.37 -6.31 -4.70
N ASP A 96 1.49 -5.41 -4.30
CA ASP A 96 0.66 -4.65 -5.22
C ASP A 96 1.52 -3.64 -5.97
N VAL A 97 1.17 -3.38 -7.23
CA VAL A 97 1.99 -2.60 -8.16
C VAL A 97 1.23 -1.41 -8.71
N VAL A 98 1.83 -0.24 -8.64
CA VAL A 98 1.32 0.99 -9.26
C VAL A 98 2.43 1.62 -10.10
N ILE A 99 2.17 1.93 -11.37
CA ILE A 99 3.11 2.59 -12.27
C ILE A 99 2.63 4.02 -12.53
N MET A 100 3.43 4.96 -12.08
CA MET A 100 3.26 6.39 -12.37
C MET A 100 4.15 6.77 -13.55
N HIS A 101 3.54 7.29 -14.62
CA HIS A 101 4.26 7.75 -15.79
C HIS A 101 3.86 9.18 -16.13
N ARG A 102 4.86 10.07 -16.30
CA ARG A 102 4.65 11.50 -16.56
C ARG A 102 3.66 12.15 -15.59
N GLY A 103 3.75 11.75 -14.32
CA GLY A 103 2.93 12.27 -13.23
C GLY A 103 1.52 11.69 -13.10
N LYS A 104 1.13 10.70 -13.93
CA LYS A 104 -0.18 10.06 -13.92
C LYS A 104 -0.09 8.57 -13.63
N LEU A 105 -1.13 8.02 -13.04
CA LEU A 105 -1.30 6.59 -12.85
C LEU A 105 -1.70 5.96 -14.19
N GLU A 106 -0.78 5.24 -14.82
CA GLU A 106 -0.97 4.66 -16.16
C GLU A 106 -1.20 3.16 -16.13
N ALA A 107 -0.73 2.45 -15.10
CA ALA A 107 -1.01 1.04 -14.90
C ALA A 107 -0.98 0.68 -13.43
N CYS A 108 -1.81 -0.26 -13.02
CA CYS A 108 -1.74 -0.83 -11.67
C CYS A 108 -2.33 -2.24 -11.61
N PHE A 109 -1.85 -3.00 -10.61
CA PHE A 109 -2.48 -4.19 -10.07
C PHE A 109 -2.47 -4.06 -8.55
N VAL A 110 -3.64 -3.80 -7.95
CA VAL A 110 -3.81 -3.57 -6.51
C VAL A 110 -4.91 -4.49 -6.00
N ALA A 111 -4.51 -5.69 -5.59
CA ALA A 111 -5.42 -6.70 -5.07
C ALA A 111 -5.82 -6.42 -3.61
N PHE A 112 -4.95 -5.74 -2.87
CA PHE A 112 -5.11 -5.51 -1.44
C PHE A 112 -5.19 -4.02 -1.08
N PRO A 113 -6.14 -3.27 -1.65
CA PRO A 113 -6.23 -1.84 -1.41
C PRO A 113 -6.66 -1.52 0.03
N SER A 114 -6.25 -0.35 0.53
CA SER A 114 -6.75 0.23 1.78
C SER A 114 -7.88 1.21 1.51
N SER A 115 -9.10 0.68 1.33
CA SER A 115 -10.34 1.46 1.20
C SER A 115 -10.43 2.33 -0.06
N TRP A 116 -9.80 1.92 -1.16
CA TRP A 116 -9.90 2.60 -2.44
C TRP A 116 -10.03 1.61 -3.60
N ASN A 117 -10.60 2.09 -4.72
CA ASN A 117 -10.77 1.33 -5.95
C ASN A 117 -9.73 1.79 -6.97
N ALA A 118 -8.85 0.87 -7.38
CA ALA A 118 -7.78 1.17 -8.32
C ALA A 118 -8.30 1.55 -9.71
N GLY A 119 -9.37 0.90 -10.17
CA GLY A 119 -9.99 1.18 -11.47
C GLY A 119 -10.52 2.61 -11.61
N GLU A 120 -10.96 3.24 -10.52
CA GLU A 120 -11.43 4.63 -10.50
C GLU A 120 -10.29 5.66 -10.53
N LYS A 121 -9.05 5.22 -10.41
CA LYS A 121 -7.88 6.08 -10.27
C LYS A 121 -7.05 6.23 -11.56
N VAL A 122 -7.48 5.59 -12.64
CA VAL A 122 -6.84 5.64 -13.97
C VAL A 122 -6.63 7.09 -14.43
N GLY A 123 -5.42 7.40 -14.88
CA GLY A 123 -5.05 8.70 -15.45
C GLY A 123 -4.96 9.86 -14.43
N LYS A 124 -5.20 9.60 -13.14
CA LYS A 124 -5.09 10.60 -12.08
C LYS A 124 -3.64 10.90 -11.72
N THR A 125 -3.38 12.13 -11.38
CA THR A 125 -2.09 12.57 -10.82
C THR A 125 -1.97 12.17 -9.35
N LEU A 126 -0.75 12.18 -8.81
CA LEU A 126 -0.52 11.88 -7.39
C LEU A 126 -1.37 12.75 -6.46
N ASN A 127 -1.57 14.02 -6.83
CA ASN A 127 -2.43 14.94 -6.09
C ASN A 127 -3.89 14.49 -6.08
N GLU A 128 -4.45 14.18 -7.25
CA GLU A 128 -5.83 13.71 -7.40
C GLU A 128 -6.06 12.33 -6.74
N LEU A 129 -5.03 11.49 -6.69
CA LEU A 129 -5.09 10.21 -5.98
C LEU A 129 -5.27 10.39 -4.47
N HIS A 130 -4.68 11.44 -3.91
CA HIS A 130 -4.64 11.71 -2.48
C HIS A 130 -5.64 12.77 -2.01
N GLU A 131 -6.45 13.33 -2.92
CA GLU A 131 -7.49 14.30 -2.59
C GLU A 131 -8.47 13.82 -1.49
N PRO A 132 -8.89 12.53 -1.46
CA PRO A 132 -9.80 12.04 -0.44
C PRO A 132 -9.19 11.84 0.96
N ILE A 133 -7.88 11.97 1.10
CA ILE A 133 -7.19 11.74 2.38
C ILE A 133 -7.41 12.93 3.31
N ALA A 134 -7.77 12.65 4.57
CA ALA A 134 -7.92 13.68 5.59
C ALA A 134 -6.57 14.39 5.88
N ASP A 135 -6.62 15.67 6.17
CA ASP A 135 -5.47 16.51 6.52
C ASP A 135 -4.31 16.40 5.50
N ASN A 136 -4.66 16.38 4.21
CA ASN A 136 -3.75 16.05 3.09
C ASN A 136 -2.94 17.23 2.56
N GLU A 137 -3.05 18.44 3.10
CA GLU A 137 -2.47 19.67 2.53
C GLU A 137 -0.95 19.58 2.36
N ALA A 138 -0.26 18.92 3.28
CA ALA A 138 1.19 18.73 3.20
C ALA A 138 1.56 17.76 2.05
N LEU A 139 0.78 16.70 1.84
CA LEU A 139 0.94 15.73 0.78
C LEU A 139 0.66 16.35 -0.59
N VAL A 140 -0.43 17.10 -0.70
CA VAL A 140 -0.81 17.84 -1.91
C VAL A 140 0.30 18.81 -2.33
N ARG A 141 0.81 19.63 -1.40
CA ARG A 141 1.93 20.54 -1.68
C ARG A 141 3.22 19.83 -2.08
N ALA A 142 3.46 18.61 -1.59
CA ALA A 142 4.66 17.84 -1.86
C ALA A 142 4.57 16.99 -3.13
N SER A 143 3.38 16.79 -3.71
CA SER A 143 3.11 15.77 -4.74
C SER A 143 4.05 15.83 -5.95
N GLU A 144 4.30 17.02 -6.51
CA GLU A 144 5.24 17.14 -7.63
C GLU A 144 6.69 16.83 -7.23
N GLY A 145 7.09 17.23 -6.00
CA GLY A 145 8.41 16.93 -5.46
C GLY A 145 8.59 15.43 -5.23
N ILE A 146 7.57 14.76 -4.73
CA ILE A 146 7.54 13.31 -4.54
C ILE A 146 7.69 12.61 -5.88
N MET A 147 6.91 12.98 -6.90
CA MET A 147 7.00 12.38 -8.24
C MET A 147 8.40 12.56 -8.85
N ARG A 148 9.00 13.73 -8.73
CA ARG A 148 10.38 13.97 -9.19
C ARG A 148 11.38 13.10 -8.43
N ALA A 149 11.23 12.98 -7.12
CA ALA A 149 12.12 12.13 -6.30
C ALA A 149 12.00 10.66 -6.71
N MET A 150 10.79 10.13 -6.84
CA MET A 150 10.53 8.74 -7.21
C MET A 150 11.10 8.36 -8.59
N SER A 151 11.19 9.31 -9.54
CA SER A 151 11.74 9.09 -10.87
C SER A 151 13.19 9.57 -11.04
N SER A 152 13.87 9.98 -9.97
CA SER A 152 15.23 10.57 -10.02
C SER A 152 16.37 9.58 -10.17
N GLY A 153 16.10 8.28 -10.11
CA GLY A 153 17.11 7.21 -10.02
C GLY A 153 17.37 6.75 -8.59
N GLN A 154 16.64 7.30 -7.62
CA GLN A 154 16.72 6.90 -6.22
C GLN A 154 15.52 6.01 -5.84
N SER A 155 15.71 5.21 -4.81
CA SER A 155 14.66 4.38 -4.24
C SER A 155 14.31 4.86 -2.83
N PHE A 156 13.04 4.73 -2.48
CA PHE A 156 12.52 5.15 -1.20
C PHE A 156 11.59 4.10 -0.64
N HIS A 157 11.43 4.10 0.69
CA HIS A 157 10.41 3.31 1.36
C HIS A 157 9.75 4.09 2.48
N ARG A 158 8.55 3.65 2.86
CA ARG A 158 7.84 4.09 4.07
C ARG A 158 6.93 2.98 4.56
N TYR A 159 6.43 3.15 5.78
CA TYR A 159 5.37 2.31 6.32
C TYR A 159 4.12 3.13 6.58
N THR A 160 2.96 2.50 6.34
CA THR A 160 1.67 2.98 6.82
C THR A 160 0.98 1.86 7.58
N TRP A 161 -0.05 2.21 8.35
CA TRP A 161 -0.81 1.23 9.11
C TRP A 161 -2.28 1.62 9.24
N GLY A 162 -3.10 0.61 9.52
CA GLY A 162 -4.52 0.76 9.78
C GLY A 162 -5.07 -0.37 10.63
N ILE A 163 -6.31 -0.22 11.08
CA ILE A 163 -7.05 -1.26 11.78
C ILE A 163 -8.32 -1.52 10.99
N SER A 164 -8.69 -2.79 10.83
CA SER A 164 -9.83 -3.21 10.02
C SER A 164 -10.62 -4.32 10.70
N SER A 165 -11.93 -4.34 10.48
CA SER A 165 -12.79 -5.48 10.82
C SER A 165 -12.85 -6.56 9.73
N LEU A 166 -12.20 -6.32 8.58
CA LEU A 166 -11.97 -7.35 7.58
C LEU A 166 -10.78 -8.21 7.97
N SER A 167 -10.90 -9.51 7.88
CA SER A 167 -9.86 -10.46 8.26
C SER A 167 -8.88 -10.79 7.12
N GLY A 168 -9.20 -10.40 5.88
CA GLY A 168 -8.39 -10.65 4.69
C GLY A 168 -7.40 -9.54 4.37
N TYR A 169 -6.57 -9.78 3.35
CA TYR A 169 -5.61 -8.81 2.85
C TYR A 169 -6.29 -7.60 2.19
N SER A 170 -7.43 -7.80 1.52
CA SER A 170 -8.12 -6.74 0.79
C SER A 170 -9.08 -5.97 1.68
N ASN A 171 -8.93 -4.65 1.67
CA ASN A 171 -9.90 -3.70 2.23
C ASN A 171 -10.66 -2.95 1.13
N HIS A 172 -10.92 -3.62 0.00
CA HIS A 172 -11.65 -3.01 -1.12
C HIS A 172 -13.01 -2.45 -0.67
N PRO A 173 -13.45 -1.27 -1.19
CA PRO A 173 -14.69 -0.61 -0.76
C PRO A 173 -15.95 -1.43 -0.99
N SER A 174 -15.95 -2.39 -1.92
CA SER A 174 -17.10 -3.28 -2.19
C SER A 174 -17.30 -4.35 -1.11
N TYR A 175 -16.34 -4.58 -0.25
CA TYR A 175 -16.49 -5.54 0.84
C TYR A 175 -17.25 -4.91 2.01
N GLU A 176 -18.31 -5.58 2.44
CA GLU A 176 -19.04 -5.21 3.64
C GLU A 176 -18.16 -5.39 4.87
N ARG A 177 -18.03 -4.35 5.67
CA ARG A 177 -17.25 -4.37 6.91
C ARG A 177 -18.11 -4.89 8.04
N PRO A 178 -17.75 -6.01 8.68
CA PRO A 178 -18.45 -6.49 9.86
C PRO A 178 -18.44 -5.45 10.98
N ASP A 179 -19.57 -5.34 11.70
CA ASP A 179 -19.59 -4.65 12.98
C ASP A 179 -18.73 -5.41 13.99
N PHE A 180 -18.16 -4.70 14.94
CA PHE A 180 -17.31 -5.27 15.98
C PHE A 180 -17.59 -4.61 17.33
N ASP A 181 -17.51 -5.39 18.39
CA ASP A 181 -17.68 -4.92 19.77
C ASP A 181 -16.45 -5.23 20.64
N SER A 182 -15.45 -5.85 20.06
CA SER A 182 -14.19 -6.18 20.72
C SER A 182 -12.99 -5.84 19.82
N LEU A 183 -11.88 -5.45 20.45
CA LEU A 183 -10.58 -5.30 19.76
C LEU A 183 -10.05 -6.65 19.26
N ASP A 184 -10.54 -7.77 19.79
CA ASP A 184 -10.16 -9.12 19.37
C ASP A 184 -10.73 -9.49 17.99
N ASP A 185 -11.75 -8.79 17.52
CA ASP A 185 -12.38 -9.00 16.22
C ASP A 185 -11.64 -8.28 15.08
N LEU A 186 -10.59 -7.54 15.41
CA LEU A 186 -9.92 -6.64 14.48
C LEU A 186 -8.56 -7.16 14.04
N THR A 187 -8.15 -6.70 12.87
CA THR A 187 -6.81 -6.90 12.31
C THR A 187 -6.02 -5.59 12.33
N PHE A 188 -4.73 -5.69 12.58
CA PHE A 188 -3.75 -4.65 12.39
C PHE A 188 -3.06 -4.88 11.05
N ARG A 189 -3.18 -3.91 10.16
CA ARG A 189 -2.67 -3.94 8.80
C ARG A 189 -1.48 -3.01 8.69
N VAL A 190 -0.39 -3.52 8.14
CA VAL A 190 0.82 -2.76 7.83
C VAL A 190 1.03 -2.78 6.33
N GLU A 191 1.33 -1.63 5.74
CA GLU A 191 1.76 -1.52 4.37
C GLU A 191 3.22 -1.05 4.35
N HIS A 192 4.10 -1.85 3.78
CA HIS A 192 5.45 -1.45 3.45
C HIS A 192 5.47 -0.97 1.99
N GLU A 193 5.51 0.31 1.82
CA GLU A 193 5.50 0.97 0.53
C GLU A 193 6.94 1.25 0.07
N ARG A 194 7.23 0.91 -1.17
CA ARG A 194 8.57 1.05 -1.78
C ARG A 194 8.45 1.66 -3.16
N THR A 195 9.43 2.46 -3.55
CA THR A 195 9.46 3.08 -4.87
C THR A 195 10.78 2.83 -5.57
N ALA A 196 10.72 2.68 -6.88
CA ALA A 196 11.91 2.63 -7.73
C ALA A 196 11.68 3.38 -9.04
N THR A 197 12.74 3.93 -9.59
CA THR A 197 12.71 4.55 -10.91
C THR A 197 12.72 3.47 -11.99
N VAL A 198 11.75 3.51 -12.89
CA VAL A 198 11.68 2.64 -14.07
C VAL A 198 12.30 3.32 -15.29
N ILE A 199 11.90 4.55 -15.56
CA ILE A 199 12.51 5.41 -16.60
C ILE A 199 12.83 6.75 -15.93
N LYS A 200 14.10 7.11 -15.96
CA LYS A 200 14.59 8.33 -15.31
C LYS A 200 13.75 9.55 -15.74
N ASP A 201 13.43 10.37 -14.78
CA ASP A 201 12.68 11.63 -14.87
C ASP A 201 11.22 11.49 -15.34
N THR A 202 10.74 10.28 -15.69
CA THR A 202 9.39 10.10 -16.25
C THR A 202 8.56 9.02 -15.59
N THR A 203 9.17 7.91 -15.15
CA THR A 203 8.41 6.73 -14.71
C THR A 203 8.94 6.17 -13.41
N ALA A 204 8.05 5.97 -12.48
CA ALA A 204 8.34 5.29 -11.22
C ALA A 204 7.33 4.15 -10.99
N VAL A 205 7.82 3.07 -10.37
CA VAL A 205 6.96 2.04 -9.79
C VAL A 205 6.80 2.32 -8.29
N PHE A 206 5.60 2.06 -7.79
CA PHE A 206 5.25 2.07 -6.39
C PHE A 206 4.74 0.68 -6.04
N LEU A 207 5.36 0.05 -5.06
CA LEU A 207 5.07 -1.29 -4.60
C LEU A 207 4.52 -1.24 -3.19
N ILE A 208 3.50 -2.02 -2.92
CA ILE A 208 2.82 -2.07 -1.63
C ILE A 208 2.79 -3.52 -1.16
N HIS A 209 3.62 -3.83 -0.18
CA HIS A 209 3.55 -5.11 0.52
C HIS A 209 2.62 -4.97 1.71
N VAL A 210 1.70 -5.93 1.86
CA VAL A 210 0.68 -5.89 2.90
C VAL A 210 0.88 -7.04 3.86
N ASP A 211 1.08 -6.70 5.14
CA ASP A 211 1.05 -7.64 6.26
C ASP A 211 -0.21 -7.44 7.10
N ILE A 212 -0.82 -8.52 7.56
CA ILE A 212 -1.96 -8.49 8.48
C ILE A 212 -1.68 -9.31 9.72
N TYR A 213 -2.07 -8.76 10.87
CA TYR A 213 -1.89 -9.36 12.19
C TYR A 213 -3.19 -9.29 12.97
N PRO A 214 -3.57 -10.32 13.76
CA PRO A 214 -4.64 -10.17 14.74
C PRO A 214 -4.32 -9.00 15.68
N LEU A 215 -5.21 -8.00 15.79
CA LEU A 215 -4.94 -6.81 16.60
C LEU A 215 -4.62 -7.17 18.05
N LYS A 216 -5.34 -8.15 18.63
CA LYS A 216 -5.08 -8.64 19.99
C LYS A 216 -3.64 -9.10 20.25
N GLU A 217 -2.98 -9.66 19.23
CA GLU A 217 -1.58 -10.09 19.38
C GLU A 217 -0.64 -8.90 19.39
N VAL A 218 -0.92 -7.90 18.55
CA VAL A 218 -0.15 -6.66 18.47
C VAL A 218 -0.30 -5.86 19.78
N LEU A 219 -1.49 -5.81 20.34
CA LEU A 219 -1.76 -5.08 21.58
C LEU A 219 -1.02 -5.65 22.80
N LYS A 220 -0.58 -6.91 22.78
CA LYS A 220 0.24 -7.48 23.88
C LYS A 220 1.58 -6.76 24.05
N THR A 221 2.13 -6.20 22.98
CA THR A 221 3.46 -5.57 22.99
C THR A 221 3.44 -4.07 22.69
N ASP A 222 2.50 -3.62 21.87
CA ASP A 222 2.51 -2.26 21.31
C ASP A 222 1.25 -1.44 21.67
N PHE A 223 0.48 -1.87 22.68
CA PHE A 223 -0.77 -1.20 23.10
C PHE A 223 -0.58 0.30 23.32
N GLY A 224 0.40 0.69 24.16
CA GLY A 224 0.67 2.10 24.48
C GLY A 224 1.01 2.90 23.23
N LEU A 225 1.85 2.36 22.35
CA LEU A 225 2.27 3.01 21.13
C LEU A 225 1.09 3.26 20.17
N ILE A 226 0.22 2.25 19.96
CA ILE A 226 -0.98 2.37 19.13
C ILE A 226 -1.95 3.38 19.73
N LYS A 227 -2.21 3.28 21.03
CA LYS A 227 -3.11 4.18 21.74
C LYS A 227 -2.65 5.64 21.65
N ASP A 228 -1.39 5.91 21.96
CA ASP A 228 -0.83 7.25 21.92
C ASP A 228 -0.88 7.84 20.51
N SER A 229 -0.64 6.99 19.49
CA SER A 229 -0.78 7.40 18.09
C SER A 229 -2.23 7.75 17.74
N ILE A 230 -3.21 6.90 18.10
CA ILE A 230 -4.64 7.14 17.86
C ILE A 230 -5.13 8.39 18.62
N ASP A 231 -4.73 8.56 19.87
CA ASP A 231 -5.12 9.69 20.70
C ASP A 231 -4.61 11.04 20.14
N SER A 232 -3.51 11.00 19.41
CA SER A 232 -2.92 12.19 18.77
C SER A 232 -3.51 12.54 17.41
N MET A 233 -4.39 11.69 16.84
CA MET A 233 -5.05 11.95 15.56
C MET A 233 -6.10 13.04 15.70
N SER A 234 -6.28 13.86 14.64
CA SER A 234 -7.43 14.76 14.50
C SER A 234 -8.73 13.97 14.31
N ASP A 235 -9.86 14.61 14.58
CA ASP A 235 -11.17 13.98 14.37
C ASP A 235 -11.38 13.61 12.90
N ASN A 236 -10.89 14.42 11.95
CA ASN A 236 -10.94 14.12 10.52
C ASN A 236 -10.17 12.85 10.18
N VAL A 237 -8.98 12.66 10.76
CA VAL A 237 -8.16 11.45 10.54
C VAL A 237 -8.80 10.24 11.18
N LEU A 238 -9.37 10.36 12.37
CA LEU A 238 -10.09 9.27 13.04
C LEU A 238 -11.29 8.81 12.22
N GLU A 239 -12.07 9.74 11.67
CA GLU A 239 -13.18 9.45 10.79
C GLU A 239 -12.71 8.78 9.49
N TYR A 240 -11.72 9.38 8.81
CA TYR A 240 -11.14 8.85 7.59
C TYR A 240 -10.61 7.41 7.74
N LYS A 241 -9.97 7.10 8.88
CA LYS A 241 -9.42 5.78 9.17
C LYS A 241 -10.42 4.83 9.85
N ASN A 242 -11.65 5.26 10.11
CA ASN A 242 -12.68 4.52 10.86
C ASN A 242 -12.20 4.07 12.25
N LEU A 243 -11.47 4.92 12.97
CA LEU A 243 -10.87 4.58 14.26
C LEU A 243 -11.62 5.12 15.49
N ASN A 244 -12.75 5.82 15.33
CA ASN A 244 -13.51 6.37 16.45
C ASN A 244 -13.92 5.30 17.47
N LYS A 245 -14.56 4.21 17.01
CA LYS A 245 -14.97 3.08 17.87
C LYS A 245 -13.77 2.33 18.46
N VAL A 246 -12.66 2.21 17.69
CA VAL A 246 -11.42 1.61 18.19
C VAL A 246 -10.84 2.43 19.34
N LYS A 247 -10.83 3.76 19.23
CA LYS A 247 -10.36 4.68 20.28
C LYS A 247 -11.18 4.53 21.57
N GLU A 248 -12.49 4.42 21.46
CA GLU A 248 -13.40 4.18 22.60
C GLU A 248 -13.07 2.85 23.27
N LEU A 249 -13.04 1.74 22.52
CA LEU A 249 -12.73 0.41 23.04
C LEU A 249 -11.34 0.33 23.68
N MET A 250 -10.33 1.01 23.11
CA MET A 250 -8.99 1.07 23.73
C MET A 250 -9.00 1.81 25.08
N SER A 251 -9.83 2.83 25.23
CA SER A 251 -9.97 3.58 26.48
C SER A 251 -10.66 2.72 27.55
N GLU A 252 -11.64 1.93 27.20
CA GLU A 252 -12.32 0.98 28.09
C GLU A 252 -11.41 -0.18 28.49
N TYR A 253 -10.56 -0.65 27.57
CA TYR A 253 -9.61 -1.74 27.83
C TYR A 253 -8.63 -1.40 28.96
N ILE A 254 -8.16 -0.14 29.03
CA ILE A 254 -7.29 0.32 30.14
C ILE A 254 -8.02 0.29 31.48
N LEU A 255 -9.32 0.61 31.49
CA LEU A 255 -10.09 0.65 32.75
C LEU A 255 -10.43 -0.75 33.28
N SER A 256 -10.25 -1.79 32.46
CA SER A 256 -10.54 -3.20 32.80
C SER A 256 -9.31 -4.02 33.14
N THR A 257 -8.10 -3.51 32.91
CA THR A 257 -6.81 -4.13 33.23
C THR A 257 -6.13 -3.45 34.41
#